data_266b7a6ea6557f053cf63e7aad9b7221
#
_entry.id   266b7a6ea6557f053cf63e7aad9b7221
#
_cell.length_a   1.000
_cell.length_b   1.000
_cell.length_c   1.000
_cell.angle_alpha   90.00
_cell.angle_beta   90.00
_cell.angle_gamma   90.00
#
_symmetry.space_group_name_H-M   'P 1'
#
loop_
_entity.id
_entity.type
_entity.pdbx_description
1 polymer ?
#
loop_
_entity_poly.entity_id
_entity_poly.type
_entity_poly.pdbx_seq_one_letter_code
_entity_poly.pdbx_strand_id
1 'polypeptide(L)'
;MEMCILVTGGAGLVGNAVRRRLESQGRKVVAIDLAERTRDGAPLTFCDLGDIHRLHAIATDNAIDGIVHCGAHSGPMVARDNPYSMVQVNVVGTANMLELARVHKVRRMVFCSSTSAYGDTPEGLVPEDVPLRPTSVYGGSKAASEALLWTYWRQFGVDALAIRLSWVYGPGRTTDCIIRTMIEDALAGRPTRMPFGQDFHRQFIHVEDAVSALLLALDAGEMPRRIYTVTGETYATLGEISEVVKRVLPQADIALQPGPDPVDDVHRRFDITAAKRDLGYAPQFDLETGIRSYAGWLAARTA
;
A
#
# COMPACT_ATOMS: atom_id res chain seq x y z
N MET A 1 -17.45 0.65 25.01
CA MET A 1 -16.20 1.41 24.89
C MET A 1 -16.05 1.83 23.44
N GLU A 2 -15.62 3.05 23.21
CA GLU A 2 -15.37 3.54 21.85
C GLU A 2 -14.22 2.76 21.23
N MET A 3 -14.44 2.18 20.04
CA MET A 3 -13.43 1.34 19.36
C MET A 3 -12.25 2.21 18.93
N CYS A 4 -11.03 1.81 19.30
CA CYS A 4 -9.81 2.51 18.96
C CYS A 4 -9.02 1.72 17.92
N ILE A 5 -8.64 2.38 16.83
CA ILE A 5 -7.89 1.76 15.73
C ILE A 5 -6.42 2.16 15.81
N LEU A 6 -5.55 1.15 15.85
CA LEU A 6 -4.12 1.34 15.72
C LEU A 6 -3.73 1.37 14.22
N VAL A 7 -3.10 2.45 13.80
CA VAL A 7 -2.55 2.58 12.45
C VAL A 7 -1.03 2.64 12.53
N THR A 8 -0.32 1.69 11.95
CA THR A 8 1.14 1.73 11.87
C THR A 8 1.59 2.36 10.56
N GLY A 9 2.78 2.95 10.53
CA GLY A 9 3.26 3.69 9.37
C GLY A 9 2.49 5.00 9.16
N GLY A 10 2.13 5.68 10.26
CA GLY A 10 1.28 6.87 10.27
C GLY A 10 1.85 8.08 9.54
N ALA A 11 3.18 8.15 9.33
CA ALA A 11 3.83 9.18 8.51
C ALA A 11 3.89 8.80 7.02
N GLY A 12 3.66 7.53 6.68
CA GLY A 12 3.70 7.01 5.30
C GLY A 12 2.49 7.40 4.47
N LEU A 13 2.56 7.14 3.15
CA LEU A 13 1.50 7.45 2.20
C LEU A 13 0.14 6.86 2.62
N VAL A 14 0.10 5.54 2.73
CA VAL A 14 -1.15 4.81 2.99
C VAL A 14 -1.58 4.99 4.44
N GLY A 15 -0.66 4.84 5.42
CA GLY A 15 -0.99 4.95 6.84
C GLY A 15 -1.54 6.33 7.22
N ASN A 16 -0.95 7.42 6.71
CA ASN A 16 -1.48 8.77 6.95
C ASN A 16 -2.86 8.98 6.30
N ALA A 17 -3.07 8.46 5.09
CA ALA A 17 -4.35 8.56 4.43
C ALA A 17 -5.46 7.75 5.17
N VAL A 18 -5.12 6.54 5.67
CA VAL A 18 -6.00 5.74 6.54
C VAL A 18 -6.36 6.50 7.82
N ARG A 19 -5.33 7.04 8.54
CA ARG A 19 -5.54 7.85 9.74
C ARG A 19 -6.53 8.99 9.49
N ARG A 20 -6.28 9.81 8.48
CA ARG A 20 -7.12 10.96 8.12
C ARG A 20 -8.57 10.54 7.80
N ARG A 21 -8.76 9.45 7.07
CA ARG A 21 -10.09 8.94 6.71
C ARG A 21 -10.84 8.46 7.97
N LEU A 22 -10.18 7.72 8.85
CA LEU A 22 -10.77 7.27 10.11
C LEU A 22 -11.16 8.43 11.02
N GLU A 23 -10.27 9.42 11.19
CA GLU A 23 -10.55 10.64 11.97
C GLU A 23 -11.70 11.45 11.39
N SER A 24 -11.79 11.58 10.05
CA SER A 24 -12.92 12.26 9.39
C SER A 24 -14.27 11.55 9.59
N GLN A 25 -14.23 10.25 9.89
CA GLN A 25 -15.40 9.45 10.26
C GLN A 25 -15.73 9.51 11.77
N GLY A 26 -14.98 10.31 12.55
CA GLY A 26 -15.14 10.41 14.00
C GLY A 26 -14.61 9.21 14.77
N ARG A 27 -13.80 8.35 14.15
CA ARG A 27 -13.22 7.16 14.81
C ARG A 27 -11.97 7.55 15.61
N LYS A 28 -11.82 6.96 16.78
CA LYS A 28 -10.63 7.11 17.59
C LYS A 28 -9.45 6.37 16.95
N VAL A 29 -8.33 7.06 16.76
CA VAL A 29 -7.13 6.52 16.10
C VAL A 29 -5.90 6.77 16.96
N VAL A 30 -5.06 5.74 17.09
CA VAL A 30 -3.68 5.87 17.53
C VAL A 30 -2.80 5.55 16.33
N ALA A 31 -2.09 6.53 15.82
CA ALA A 31 -1.17 6.34 14.72
C ALA A 31 0.28 6.33 15.22
N ILE A 32 1.03 5.28 14.88
CA ILE A 32 2.43 5.09 15.27
C ILE A 32 3.37 5.14 14.08
N ASP A 33 4.56 5.70 14.29
CA ASP A 33 5.65 5.75 13.31
C ASP A 33 6.99 6.00 14.04
N LEU A 34 8.11 5.93 13.31
CA LEU A 34 9.42 6.43 13.75
C LEU A 34 9.49 7.96 13.72
N ALA A 35 8.58 8.63 13.03
CA ALA A 35 8.41 10.08 13.06
C ALA A 35 7.41 10.46 14.16
N GLU A 36 7.65 11.58 14.84
CA GLU A 36 6.74 12.12 15.87
C GLU A 36 5.58 12.94 15.26
N ARG A 37 5.69 13.29 14.00
CA ARG A 37 4.67 14.05 13.25
C ARG A 37 4.58 13.60 11.82
N THR A 38 3.38 13.72 11.28
CA THR A 38 3.15 13.61 9.83
C THR A 38 3.72 14.84 9.12
N ARG A 39 3.76 14.81 7.79
CA ARG A 39 4.23 15.96 6.97
C ARG A 39 3.29 17.17 7.02
N ASP A 40 2.03 16.95 7.28
CA ASP A 40 1.02 17.98 7.51
C ASP A 40 0.94 18.43 8.98
N GLY A 41 1.90 17.98 9.81
CA GLY A 41 2.11 18.44 11.18
C GLY A 41 1.28 17.71 12.24
N ALA A 42 0.43 16.76 11.87
CA ALA A 42 -0.35 16.02 12.86
C ALA A 42 0.55 15.15 13.76
N PRO A 43 0.28 15.07 15.07
CA PRO A 43 1.09 14.29 16.00
C PRO A 43 0.97 12.80 15.75
N LEU A 44 2.06 12.08 15.95
CA LEU A 44 2.14 10.62 15.93
C LEU A 44 2.75 10.12 17.23
N THR A 45 2.38 8.92 17.63
CA THR A 45 3.05 8.23 18.74
C THR A 45 4.33 7.57 18.20
N PHE A 46 5.48 8.00 18.70
CA PHE A 46 6.76 7.38 18.34
C PHE A 46 6.78 5.92 18.80
N CYS A 47 6.98 5.00 17.86
CA CYS A 47 7.14 3.58 18.17
C CYS A 47 7.82 2.85 17.00
N ASP A 48 8.89 2.11 17.31
CA ASP A 48 9.49 1.16 16.39
C ASP A 48 8.67 -0.13 16.40
N LEU A 49 8.43 -0.73 15.23
CA LEU A 49 7.75 -2.03 15.11
C LEU A 49 8.55 -3.18 15.72
N GLY A 50 9.86 -3.01 15.93
CA GLY A 50 10.71 -3.92 16.67
C GLY A 50 10.56 -3.84 18.21
N ASP A 51 10.02 -2.74 18.73
CA ASP A 51 9.81 -2.56 20.18
C ASP A 51 8.48 -3.16 20.62
N ILE A 52 8.48 -4.48 20.82
CA ILE A 52 7.28 -5.21 21.22
C ILE A 52 6.72 -4.75 22.57
N HIS A 53 7.57 -4.32 23.51
CA HIS A 53 7.12 -3.83 24.82
C HIS A 53 6.35 -2.53 24.68
N ARG A 54 6.86 -1.60 23.87
CA ARG A 54 6.19 -0.33 23.59
C ARG A 54 4.87 -0.56 22.85
N LEU A 55 4.84 -1.47 21.87
CA LEU A 55 3.62 -1.85 21.16
C LEU A 55 2.53 -2.37 22.11
N HIS A 56 2.87 -3.27 23.05
CA HIS A 56 1.92 -3.79 24.03
C HIS A 56 1.45 -2.71 25.03
N ALA A 57 2.32 -1.80 25.45
CA ALA A 57 1.94 -0.66 26.30
C ALA A 57 0.91 0.22 25.58
N ILE A 58 1.17 0.59 24.31
CA ILE A 58 0.22 1.38 23.50
C ILE A 58 -1.13 0.66 23.38
N ALA A 59 -1.14 -0.65 23.15
CA ALA A 59 -2.38 -1.43 23.02
C ALA A 59 -3.17 -1.45 24.33
N THR A 60 -2.51 -1.58 25.47
CA THR A 60 -3.13 -1.57 26.79
C THR A 60 -3.73 -0.20 27.11
N ASP A 61 -2.95 0.87 26.91
CA ASP A 61 -3.35 2.24 27.29
C ASP A 61 -4.53 2.76 26.46
N ASN A 62 -4.73 2.21 25.24
CA ASN A 62 -5.71 2.72 24.30
C ASN A 62 -6.87 1.76 24.01
N ALA A 63 -6.89 0.56 24.60
CA ALA A 63 -7.91 -0.46 24.34
C ALA A 63 -8.14 -0.71 22.84
N ILE A 64 -7.06 -1.06 22.13
CA ILE A 64 -7.08 -1.24 20.67
C ILE A 64 -8.02 -2.38 20.29
N ASP A 65 -8.99 -2.08 19.40
CA ASP A 65 -9.98 -3.02 18.87
C ASP A 65 -9.68 -3.45 17.43
N GLY A 66 -9.03 -2.59 16.64
CA GLY A 66 -8.67 -2.86 15.26
C GLY A 66 -7.27 -2.38 14.93
N ILE A 67 -6.64 -3.02 13.95
CA ILE A 67 -5.30 -2.66 13.48
C ILE A 67 -5.32 -2.51 11.96
N VAL A 68 -4.77 -1.38 11.45
CA VAL A 68 -4.40 -1.25 10.04
C VAL A 68 -2.87 -1.13 9.97
N HIS A 69 -2.23 -2.21 9.57
CA HIS A 69 -0.77 -2.34 9.58
C HIS A 69 -0.18 -1.94 8.22
N CYS A 70 0.23 -0.65 8.12
CA CYS A 70 0.88 -0.08 6.94
C CYS A 70 2.39 0.17 7.14
N GLY A 71 2.90 0.03 8.37
CA GLY A 71 4.31 0.26 8.69
C GLY A 71 5.21 -0.78 8.03
N ALA A 72 6.12 -0.32 7.17
CA ALA A 72 7.07 -1.16 6.44
C ALA A 72 8.13 -0.30 5.74
N HIS A 73 9.27 -0.89 5.42
CA HIS A 73 10.06 -0.42 4.28
C HIS A 73 9.29 -0.77 2.99
N SER A 74 8.74 0.26 2.33
CA SER A 74 7.75 0.08 1.25
C SER A 74 8.36 0.25 -0.12
N GLY A 75 8.40 -0.84 -0.88
CA GLY A 75 8.85 -0.90 -2.26
C GLY A 75 10.25 -1.50 -2.43
N PRO A 76 10.53 -2.10 -3.60
CA PRO A 76 11.82 -2.74 -3.88
C PRO A 76 12.99 -1.76 -3.96
N MET A 77 12.70 -0.44 -4.09
CA MET A 77 13.71 0.63 -4.12
C MET A 77 14.19 1.06 -2.71
N VAL A 78 13.47 0.69 -1.65
CA VAL A 78 13.78 1.10 -0.28
C VAL A 78 14.69 0.05 0.38
N ALA A 79 15.65 0.51 1.20
CA ALA A 79 16.59 -0.34 1.94
C ALA A 79 17.39 -1.34 1.08
N ARG A 80 17.69 -0.98 -0.18
CA ARG A 80 18.51 -1.85 -1.09
C ARG A 80 19.87 -2.18 -0.51
N ASP A 81 20.50 -1.22 0.16
CA ASP A 81 21.82 -1.38 0.75
C ASP A 81 21.79 -2.08 2.11
N ASN A 82 20.59 -2.32 2.65
CA ASN A 82 20.39 -3.02 3.91
C ASN A 82 19.15 -3.94 3.85
N PRO A 83 19.22 -5.05 3.11
CA PRO A 83 18.09 -5.98 2.98
C PRO A 83 17.71 -6.64 4.32
N TYR A 84 18.65 -6.76 5.25
CA TYR A 84 18.38 -7.27 6.59
C TYR A 84 17.42 -6.37 7.37
N SER A 85 17.59 -5.04 7.27
CA SER A 85 16.64 -4.07 7.86
C SER A 85 15.22 -4.27 7.30
N MET A 86 15.09 -4.59 6.00
CA MET A 86 13.78 -4.91 5.41
C MET A 86 13.13 -6.12 6.10
N VAL A 87 13.89 -7.18 6.37
CA VAL A 87 13.37 -8.36 7.07
C VAL A 87 12.97 -8.01 8.50
N GLN A 88 13.81 -7.27 9.23
CA GLN A 88 13.51 -6.86 10.60
C GLN A 88 12.23 -6.02 10.69
N VAL A 89 12.11 -5.00 9.87
CA VAL A 89 10.93 -4.12 9.90
C VAL A 89 9.69 -4.82 9.35
N ASN A 90 9.80 -5.45 8.18
CA ASN A 90 8.61 -5.96 7.49
C ASN A 90 8.13 -7.30 8.03
N VAL A 91 9.05 -8.23 8.35
CA VAL A 91 8.66 -9.58 8.79
C VAL A 91 8.54 -9.64 10.31
N VAL A 92 9.60 -9.24 11.04
CA VAL A 92 9.57 -9.28 12.52
C VAL A 92 8.56 -8.25 13.04
N GLY A 93 8.52 -7.05 12.48
CA GLY A 93 7.51 -6.04 12.83
C GLY A 93 6.08 -6.55 12.61
N THR A 94 5.80 -7.26 11.49
CA THR A 94 4.48 -7.88 11.27
C THR A 94 4.20 -9.00 12.27
N ALA A 95 5.20 -9.82 12.63
CA ALA A 95 5.05 -10.84 13.66
C ALA A 95 4.69 -10.21 15.02
N ASN A 96 5.32 -9.11 15.40
CA ASN A 96 4.99 -8.36 16.61
C ASN A 96 3.55 -7.83 16.59
N MET A 97 3.05 -7.37 15.45
CA MET A 97 1.67 -6.91 15.29
C MET A 97 0.66 -8.05 15.38
N LEU A 98 0.98 -9.23 14.81
CA LEU A 98 0.15 -10.43 14.94
C LEU A 98 0.11 -10.93 16.39
N GLU A 99 1.24 -10.91 17.09
CA GLU A 99 1.31 -11.31 18.51
C GLU A 99 0.53 -10.31 19.39
N LEU A 100 0.65 -9.01 19.12
CA LEU A 100 -0.16 -7.99 19.78
C LEU A 100 -1.66 -8.24 19.55
N ALA A 101 -2.06 -8.51 18.32
CA ALA A 101 -3.47 -8.82 17.99
C ALA A 101 -3.96 -10.06 18.75
N ARG A 102 -3.13 -11.10 18.86
CA ARG A 102 -3.44 -12.33 19.60
C ARG A 102 -3.62 -12.08 21.11
N VAL A 103 -2.65 -11.39 21.73
CA VAL A 103 -2.61 -11.18 23.19
C VAL A 103 -3.74 -10.26 23.64
N HIS A 104 -3.98 -9.16 22.91
CA HIS A 104 -5.03 -8.19 23.22
C HIS A 104 -6.40 -8.53 22.65
N LYS A 105 -6.53 -9.68 21.96
CA LYS A 105 -7.80 -10.14 21.36
C LYS A 105 -8.40 -9.07 20.44
N VAL A 106 -7.55 -8.44 19.64
CA VAL A 106 -7.96 -7.44 18.66
C VAL A 106 -8.97 -8.05 17.70
N ARG A 107 -10.11 -7.38 17.50
CA ARG A 107 -11.21 -7.87 16.67
C ARG A 107 -10.77 -8.16 15.24
N ARG A 108 -9.98 -7.24 14.64
CA ARG A 108 -9.46 -7.41 13.28
C ARG A 108 -8.14 -6.68 13.06
N MET A 109 -7.22 -7.36 12.38
CA MET A 109 -6.00 -6.78 11.83
C MET A 109 -6.05 -6.81 10.31
N VAL A 110 -5.82 -5.67 9.65
CA VAL A 110 -5.68 -5.57 8.20
C VAL A 110 -4.22 -5.25 7.88
N PHE A 111 -3.57 -6.13 7.15
CA PHE A 111 -2.17 -6.01 6.72
C PHE A 111 -2.09 -5.46 5.30
N CYS A 112 -1.38 -4.35 5.13
CA CYS A 112 -1.05 -3.77 3.84
C CYS A 112 0.05 -4.60 3.16
N SER A 113 -0.36 -5.63 2.41
CA SER A 113 0.52 -6.43 1.58
C SER A 113 0.76 -5.78 0.21
N SER A 114 1.34 -6.48 -0.74
CA SER A 114 1.73 -5.95 -2.05
C SER A 114 1.60 -7.01 -3.13
N THR A 115 1.28 -6.59 -4.35
CA THR A 115 1.39 -7.45 -5.54
C THR A 115 2.83 -7.89 -5.83
N SER A 116 3.84 -7.22 -5.29
CA SER A 116 5.24 -7.70 -5.36
C SER A 116 5.47 -9.05 -4.67
N ALA A 117 4.52 -9.51 -3.83
CA ALA A 117 4.57 -10.86 -3.25
C ALA A 117 4.46 -11.96 -4.31
N TYR A 118 3.82 -11.67 -5.45
CA TYR A 118 3.69 -12.64 -6.55
C TYR A 118 5.01 -12.91 -7.26
N GLY A 119 5.89 -11.90 -7.43
CA GLY A 119 6.96 -11.91 -8.42
C GLY A 119 6.39 -11.88 -9.84
N ASP A 120 7.14 -12.38 -10.83
CA ASP A 120 6.63 -12.51 -12.19
C ASP A 120 5.41 -13.43 -12.23
N THR A 121 4.34 -12.95 -12.85
CA THR A 121 3.08 -13.70 -12.89
C THR A 121 2.90 -14.48 -14.19
N PRO A 122 2.16 -15.60 -14.16
CA PRO A 122 1.83 -16.35 -15.38
C PRO A 122 0.95 -15.52 -16.31
N GLU A 123 0.85 -15.97 -17.56
CA GLU A 123 -0.05 -15.38 -18.56
C GLU A 123 -1.53 -15.49 -18.15
N GLY A 124 -2.30 -14.49 -18.54
CA GLY A 124 -3.74 -14.42 -18.29
C GLY A 124 -4.11 -13.61 -17.05
N LEU A 125 -5.32 -13.86 -16.54
CA LEU A 125 -5.85 -13.21 -15.35
C LEU A 125 -5.26 -13.88 -14.09
N VAL A 126 -4.71 -13.09 -13.18
CA VAL A 126 -3.93 -13.58 -12.02
C VAL A 126 -4.79 -13.59 -10.75
N PRO A 127 -5.24 -14.77 -10.28
CA PRO A 127 -5.97 -14.90 -9.01
C PRO A 127 -5.04 -14.89 -7.78
N GLU A 128 -5.63 -14.83 -6.58
CA GLU A 128 -4.87 -14.75 -5.33
C GLU A 128 -4.08 -16.03 -4.98
N ASP A 129 -4.48 -17.18 -5.50
CA ASP A 129 -3.91 -18.51 -5.16
C ASP A 129 -2.75 -18.94 -6.09
N VAL A 130 -2.29 -18.06 -6.99
CA VAL A 130 -1.07 -18.30 -7.75
C VAL A 130 0.11 -18.46 -6.80
N PRO A 131 1.01 -19.45 -7.02
CA PRO A 131 2.21 -19.64 -6.22
C PRO A 131 3.08 -18.38 -6.19
N LEU A 132 3.41 -17.92 -4.99
CA LEU A 132 4.24 -16.73 -4.81
C LEU A 132 5.71 -17.05 -5.12
N ARG A 133 6.32 -16.25 -6.01
CA ARG A 133 7.74 -16.35 -6.40
C ARG A 133 8.38 -14.97 -6.45
N PRO A 134 8.40 -14.23 -5.32
CA PRO A 134 8.91 -12.87 -5.29
C PRO A 134 10.37 -12.80 -5.76
N THR A 135 10.71 -11.80 -6.56
CA THR A 135 12.06 -11.58 -7.10
C THR A 135 12.86 -10.57 -6.27
N SER A 136 12.21 -9.85 -5.37
CA SER A 136 12.82 -8.85 -4.49
C SER A 136 12.69 -9.23 -3.01
N VAL A 137 13.61 -8.73 -2.16
CA VAL A 137 13.50 -8.90 -0.70
C VAL A 137 12.22 -8.26 -0.17
N TYR A 138 11.77 -7.17 -0.79
CA TYR A 138 10.48 -6.55 -0.46
C TYR A 138 9.32 -7.51 -0.70
N GLY A 139 9.20 -8.05 -1.90
CA GLY A 139 8.16 -9.03 -2.24
C GLY A 139 8.23 -10.25 -1.33
N GLY A 140 9.46 -10.77 -1.08
CA GLY A 140 9.71 -11.88 -0.15
C GLY A 140 9.25 -11.56 1.27
N SER A 141 9.49 -10.35 1.76
CA SER A 141 9.04 -9.92 3.09
C SER A 141 7.50 -9.89 3.21
N LYS A 142 6.81 -9.46 2.15
CA LYS A 142 5.34 -9.45 2.10
C LYS A 142 4.77 -10.87 2.07
N ALA A 143 5.32 -11.75 1.23
CA ALA A 143 4.92 -13.15 1.16
C ALA A 143 5.14 -13.90 2.49
N ALA A 144 6.27 -13.67 3.16
CA ALA A 144 6.56 -14.24 4.47
C ALA A 144 5.56 -13.75 5.54
N SER A 145 5.21 -12.47 5.53
CA SER A 145 4.22 -11.88 6.43
C SER A 145 2.81 -12.46 6.21
N GLU A 146 2.42 -12.70 4.97
CA GLU A 146 1.14 -13.38 4.66
C GLU A 146 1.11 -14.82 5.16
N ALA A 147 2.23 -15.55 5.05
CA ALA A 147 2.33 -16.91 5.58
C ALA A 147 2.19 -16.92 7.12
N LEU A 148 2.81 -15.95 7.82
CA LEU A 148 2.63 -15.79 9.27
C LEU A 148 1.19 -15.44 9.61
N LEU A 149 0.56 -14.51 8.90
CA LEU A 149 -0.83 -14.15 9.09
C LEU A 149 -1.76 -15.35 8.95
N TRP A 150 -1.56 -16.17 7.92
CA TRP A 150 -2.32 -17.40 7.73
C TRP A 150 -2.18 -18.38 8.90
N THR A 151 -0.95 -18.58 9.40
CA THR A 151 -0.70 -19.51 10.52
C THR A 151 -1.25 -18.99 11.83
N TYR A 152 -1.16 -17.69 12.13
CA TYR A 152 -1.78 -17.07 13.30
C TYR A 152 -3.32 -17.20 13.28
N TRP A 153 -3.93 -17.01 12.12
CA TRP A 153 -5.36 -17.28 11.97
C TRP A 153 -5.70 -18.76 12.22
N ARG A 154 -4.97 -19.68 11.58
CA ARG A 154 -5.26 -21.12 11.67
C ARG A 154 -5.04 -21.70 13.07
N GLN A 155 -3.99 -21.26 13.74
CA GLN A 155 -3.56 -21.85 15.02
C GLN A 155 -4.16 -21.15 16.24
N PHE A 156 -4.36 -19.82 16.15
CA PHE A 156 -4.74 -18.99 17.29
C PHE A 156 -6.05 -18.23 17.09
N GLY A 157 -6.68 -18.32 15.92
CA GLY A 157 -7.93 -17.62 15.62
C GLY A 157 -7.77 -16.09 15.48
N VAL A 158 -6.56 -15.60 15.24
CA VAL A 158 -6.33 -14.16 15.01
C VAL A 158 -7.03 -13.76 13.71
N ASP A 159 -8.03 -12.89 13.80
CA ASP A 159 -8.75 -12.41 12.61
C ASP A 159 -7.92 -11.37 11.88
N ALA A 160 -7.04 -11.84 11.01
CA ALA A 160 -6.16 -11.01 10.19
C ALA A 160 -6.44 -11.21 8.70
N LEU A 161 -6.43 -10.11 7.94
CA LEU A 161 -6.60 -10.05 6.49
C LEU A 161 -5.39 -9.38 5.85
N ALA A 162 -4.91 -9.92 4.74
CA ALA A 162 -3.88 -9.30 3.90
C ALA A 162 -4.52 -8.70 2.64
N ILE A 163 -4.22 -7.45 2.35
CA ILE A 163 -4.64 -6.74 1.13
C ILE A 163 -3.41 -6.51 0.27
N ARG A 164 -3.27 -7.27 -0.81
CA ARG A 164 -2.21 -7.08 -1.81
C ARG A 164 -2.54 -5.88 -2.67
N LEU A 165 -1.97 -4.73 -2.33
CA LEU A 165 -2.12 -3.51 -3.10
C LEU A 165 -1.18 -3.51 -4.30
N SER A 166 -1.67 -3.09 -5.47
CA SER A 166 -0.82 -2.75 -6.60
C SER A 166 -0.08 -1.42 -6.37
N TRP A 167 0.61 -0.87 -7.37
CA TRP A 167 1.39 0.36 -7.23
C TRP A 167 0.50 1.53 -6.81
N VAL A 168 0.59 1.89 -5.51
CA VAL A 168 -0.20 3.00 -4.95
C VAL A 168 0.39 4.33 -5.42
N TYR A 169 -0.44 5.23 -5.97
CA TYR A 169 -0.06 6.58 -6.36
C TYR A 169 -1.06 7.61 -5.85
N GLY A 170 -0.71 8.89 -5.93
CA GLY A 170 -1.63 9.97 -5.58
C GLY A 170 -1.06 10.93 -4.53
N PRO A 171 -1.89 11.86 -4.04
CA PRO A 171 -1.52 12.86 -3.04
C PRO A 171 -0.85 12.25 -1.81
N GLY A 172 0.30 12.83 -1.42
CA GLY A 172 1.08 12.36 -0.27
C GLY A 172 2.24 11.42 -0.62
N ARG A 173 2.30 10.85 -1.83
CA ARG A 173 3.43 9.99 -2.23
C ARG A 173 4.70 10.81 -2.46
N THR A 174 5.78 10.35 -1.83
CA THR A 174 7.10 11.01 -1.86
C THR A 174 8.23 10.07 -2.29
N THR A 175 8.01 8.77 -2.25
CA THR A 175 8.93 7.79 -2.81
C THR A 175 8.82 7.77 -4.33
N ASP A 176 9.81 7.22 -4.99
CA ASP A 176 9.88 7.13 -6.44
C ASP A 176 8.59 6.54 -7.03
N CYS A 177 8.05 7.20 -8.04
CA CYS A 177 6.86 6.81 -8.76
C CYS A 177 6.88 7.45 -10.13
N ILE A 178 6.80 6.64 -11.16
CA ILE A 178 6.87 7.09 -12.55
C ILE A 178 5.80 8.15 -12.88
N ILE A 179 4.57 7.97 -12.39
CA ILE A 179 3.48 8.97 -12.58
C ILE A 179 3.87 10.29 -11.93
N ARG A 180 4.46 10.26 -10.74
CA ARG A 180 4.94 11.46 -10.06
C ARG A 180 6.03 12.15 -10.86
N THR A 181 7.03 11.43 -11.34
CA THR A 181 8.12 11.97 -12.15
C THR A 181 7.59 12.67 -13.39
N MET A 182 6.67 12.02 -14.13
CA MET A 182 6.05 12.61 -15.32
C MET A 182 5.30 13.93 -15.00
N ILE A 183 4.57 13.96 -13.87
CA ILE A 183 3.83 15.16 -13.46
C ILE A 183 4.77 16.26 -12.99
N GLU A 184 5.75 15.98 -12.15
CA GLU A 184 6.71 16.96 -11.63
C GLU A 184 7.55 17.57 -12.77
N ASP A 185 7.98 16.76 -13.73
CA ASP A 185 8.71 17.26 -14.89
C ASP A 185 7.84 18.16 -15.76
N ALA A 186 6.58 17.75 -16.02
CA ALA A 186 5.65 18.56 -16.79
C ALA A 186 5.34 19.91 -16.11
N LEU A 187 5.15 19.93 -14.79
CA LEU A 187 4.93 21.16 -14.02
C LEU A 187 6.16 22.06 -14.00
N ALA A 188 7.36 21.48 -14.05
CA ALA A 188 8.63 22.22 -14.08
C ALA A 188 9.12 22.55 -15.51
N GLY A 189 8.36 22.20 -16.56
CA GLY A 189 8.76 22.41 -17.96
C GLY A 189 9.97 21.58 -18.38
N ARG A 190 10.24 20.47 -17.71
CA ARG A 190 11.34 19.55 -18.04
C ARG A 190 10.85 18.35 -18.84
N PRO A 191 11.66 17.81 -19.77
CA PRO A 191 11.30 16.59 -20.46
C PRO A 191 11.51 15.36 -19.57
N THR A 192 10.56 14.40 -19.62
CA THR A 192 10.75 13.07 -19.07
C THR A 192 11.26 12.13 -20.15
N ARG A 193 12.41 11.49 -19.92
CA ARG A 193 13.01 10.53 -20.85
C ARG A 193 13.33 9.23 -20.11
N MET A 194 12.75 8.11 -20.57
CA MET A 194 12.98 6.80 -19.94
C MET A 194 13.45 5.79 -20.97
N PRO A 195 14.52 5.02 -20.66
CA PRO A 195 15.09 4.02 -21.57
C PRO A 195 14.29 2.71 -21.62
N PHE A 196 13.05 2.69 -21.08
CA PHE A 196 12.17 1.51 -21.01
C PHE A 196 10.71 1.94 -20.84
N GLY A 197 9.81 0.99 -20.85
CA GLY A 197 8.45 1.12 -20.32
C GLY A 197 7.37 1.42 -21.35
N GLN A 198 7.70 1.75 -22.61
CA GLN A 198 6.69 2.06 -23.61
C GLN A 198 5.61 0.97 -23.73
N ASP A 199 6.02 -0.29 -23.64
CA ASP A 199 5.19 -1.49 -23.76
C ASP A 199 5.10 -2.31 -22.45
N PHE A 200 5.64 -1.78 -21.34
CA PHE A 200 5.62 -2.45 -20.04
C PHE A 200 4.34 -2.13 -19.27
N HIS A 201 3.55 -3.17 -18.99
CA HIS A 201 2.28 -3.02 -18.29
C HIS A 201 2.47 -2.87 -16.78
N ARG A 202 1.66 -1.99 -16.18
CA ARG A 202 1.58 -1.84 -14.73
C ARG A 202 0.16 -1.48 -14.29
N GLN A 203 -0.30 -2.08 -13.19
CA GLN A 203 -1.54 -1.67 -12.56
C GLN A 203 -1.24 -0.72 -11.40
N PHE A 204 -1.83 0.46 -11.47
CA PHE A 204 -1.78 1.44 -10.40
C PHE A 204 -3.10 1.46 -9.63
N ILE A 205 -3.03 1.87 -8.37
CA ILE A 205 -4.20 2.14 -7.53
C ILE A 205 -4.04 3.53 -6.90
N HIS A 206 -5.09 4.34 -6.96
CA HIS A 206 -5.10 5.64 -6.27
C HIS A 206 -5.08 5.43 -4.76
N VAL A 207 -4.39 6.30 -4.01
CA VAL A 207 -4.26 6.16 -2.56
C VAL A 207 -5.61 6.10 -1.84
N GLU A 208 -6.60 6.85 -2.30
CA GLU A 208 -7.95 6.85 -1.70
C GLU A 208 -8.70 5.52 -1.93
N ASP A 209 -8.48 4.86 -3.07
CA ASP A 209 -9.02 3.52 -3.33
C ASP A 209 -8.32 2.45 -2.48
N ALA A 210 -6.99 2.58 -2.30
CA ALA A 210 -6.25 1.72 -1.38
C ALA A 210 -6.76 1.85 0.06
N VAL A 211 -7.02 3.08 0.54
CA VAL A 211 -7.63 3.35 1.84
C VAL A 211 -9.02 2.73 1.94
N SER A 212 -9.85 2.91 0.90
CA SER A 212 -11.19 2.33 0.86
C SER A 212 -11.15 0.81 1.06
N ALA A 213 -10.28 0.11 0.32
CA ALA A 213 -10.14 -1.34 0.44
C ALA A 213 -9.70 -1.79 1.84
N LEU A 214 -8.73 -1.08 2.45
CA LEU A 214 -8.25 -1.39 3.80
C LEU A 214 -9.34 -1.19 4.85
N LEU A 215 -10.15 -0.14 4.74
CA LEU A 215 -11.25 0.14 5.68
C LEU A 215 -12.43 -0.80 5.46
N LEU A 216 -12.77 -1.14 4.22
CA LEU A 216 -13.75 -2.18 3.93
C LEU A 216 -13.35 -3.52 4.56
N ALA A 217 -12.07 -3.90 4.47
CA ALA A 217 -11.54 -5.10 5.12
C ALA A 217 -11.58 -5.01 6.66
N LEU A 218 -11.29 -3.82 7.23
CA LEU A 218 -11.33 -3.59 8.67
C LEU A 218 -12.75 -3.74 9.23
N ASP A 219 -13.75 -3.25 8.50
CA ASP A 219 -15.13 -3.16 8.95
C ASP A 219 -16.00 -4.35 8.48
N ALA A 220 -15.47 -5.21 7.62
CA ALA A 220 -16.19 -6.39 7.13
C ALA A 220 -16.62 -7.31 8.27
N GLY A 221 -17.66 -8.09 8.04
CA GLY A 221 -18.08 -9.20 8.89
C GLY A 221 -17.13 -10.40 8.81
N GLU A 222 -17.68 -11.61 8.91
CA GLU A 222 -16.90 -12.82 8.70
C GLU A 222 -16.43 -12.92 7.25
N MET A 223 -15.13 -13.24 7.05
CA MET A 223 -14.52 -13.25 5.74
C MET A 223 -14.18 -14.66 5.28
N PRO A 224 -14.58 -15.06 4.06
CA PRO A 224 -14.32 -16.40 3.53
C PRO A 224 -12.84 -16.60 3.15
N ARG A 225 -12.10 -15.51 2.92
CA ARG A 225 -10.68 -15.51 2.55
C ARG A 225 -9.86 -14.65 3.49
N ARG A 226 -8.55 -14.92 3.54
CA ARG A 226 -7.61 -14.12 4.34
C ARG A 226 -6.75 -13.18 3.50
N ILE A 227 -6.75 -13.36 2.18
CA ILE A 227 -5.92 -12.61 1.24
C ILE A 227 -6.80 -12.12 0.09
N TYR A 228 -6.66 -10.84 -0.24
CA TYR A 228 -7.36 -10.19 -1.34
C TYR A 228 -6.38 -9.34 -2.15
N THR A 229 -6.49 -9.41 -3.47
CA THR A 229 -5.77 -8.51 -4.37
C THR A 229 -6.65 -7.32 -4.70
N VAL A 230 -6.06 -6.13 -4.63
CA VAL A 230 -6.76 -4.85 -4.84
C VAL A 230 -5.93 -3.95 -5.76
N THR A 231 -6.54 -3.55 -6.87
CA THR A 231 -5.93 -2.67 -7.86
C THR A 231 -6.92 -1.58 -8.28
N GLY A 232 -6.44 -0.53 -8.94
CA GLY A 232 -7.28 0.23 -9.87
C GLY A 232 -7.67 -0.67 -11.05
N GLU A 233 -8.80 -0.43 -11.70
CA GLU A 233 -9.28 -1.34 -12.77
C GLU A 233 -8.39 -1.35 -14.01
N THR A 234 -7.62 -0.28 -14.23
CA THR A 234 -6.86 -0.10 -15.47
C THR A 234 -5.57 -0.94 -15.45
N TYR A 235 -5.45 -1.81 -16.44
CA TYR A 235 -4.23 -2.51 -16.79
C TYR A 235 -3.67 -1.88 -18.05
N ALA A 236 -2.63 -1.07 -17.94
CA ALA A 236 -2.11 -0.25 -19.01
C ALA A 236 -0.59 -0.30 -19.07
N THR A 237 -0.02 -0.06 -20.25
CA THR A 237 1.42 0.17 -20.40
C THR A 237 1.80 1.54 -19.83
N LEU A 238 3.09 1.71 -19.47
CA LEU A 238 3.57 3.03 -19.03
C LEU A 238 3.50 4.05 -20.18
N GLY A 239 3.57 3.59 -21.44
CA GLY A 239 3.31 4.43 -22.63
C GLY A 239 1.88 4.95 -22.64
N GLU A 240 0.88 4.09 -22.46
CA GLU A 240 -0.53 4.51 -22.37
C GLU A 240 -0.78 5.45 -21.19
N ILE A 241 -0.14 5.20 -20.04
CA ILE A 241 -0.21 6.08 -18.87
C ILE A 241 0.40 7.45 -19.19
N SER A 242 1.51 7.51 -19.94
CA SER A 242 2.12 8.78 -20.35
C SER A 242 1.17 9.61 -21.20
N GLU A 243 0.36 8.98 -22.07
CA GLU A 243 -0.65 9.68 -22.86
C GLU A 243 -1.78 10.23 -21.98
N VAL A 244 -2.13 9.55 -20.88
CA VAL A 244 -3.07 10.11 -19.88
C VAL A 244 -2.47 11.34 -19.21
N VAL A 245 -1.18 11.30 -18.83
CA VAL A 245 -0.49 12.46 -18.25
C VAL A 245 -0.49 13.64 -19.22
N LYS A 246 -0.20 13.42 -20.53
CA LYS A 246 -0.25 14.46 -21.56
C LYS A 246 -1.66 15.05 -21.75
N ARG A 247 -2.72 14.27 -21.62
CA ARG A 247 -4.09 14.80 -21.64
C ARG A 247 -4.39 15.71 -20.45
N VAL A 248 -3.90 15.35 -19.26
CA VAL A 248 -4.10 16.14 -18.03
C VAL A 248 -3.20 17.37 -18.00
N LEU A 249 -1.97 17.27 -18.50
CA LEU A 249 -0.94 18.31 -18.55
C LEU A 249 -0.42 18.42 -19.99
N PRO A 250 -1.07 19.22 -20.84
CA PRO A 250 -0.73 19.32 -22.28
C PRO A 250 0.70 19.77 -22.58
N GLN A 251 1.36 20.41 -21.61
CA GLN A 251 2.77 20.83 -21.72
C GLN A 251 3.77 19.69 -21.46
N ALA A 252 3.31 18.48 -21.08
CA ALA A 252 4.19 17.36 -20.76
C ALA A 252 4.92 16.83 -22.00
N ASP A 253 6.25 16.86 -21.97
CA ASP A 253 7.14 16.27 -22.97
C ASP A 253 7.69 14.94 -22.45
N ILE A 254 7.00 13.85 -22.76
CA ILE A 254 7.31 12.51 -22.27
C ILE A 254 7.63 11.59 -23.44
N ALA A 255 8.77 10.90 -23.36
CA ALA A 255 9.16 9.83 -24.28
C ALA A 255 9.76 8.65 -23.53
N LEU A 256 9.20 7.45 -23.79
CA LEU A 256 9.66 6.19 -23.27
C LEU A 256 10.18 5.31 -24.41
N GLN A 257 11.19 4.48 -24.12
CA GLN A 257 11.64 3.44 -25.04
C GLN A 257 10.92 2.11 -24.75
N PRO A 258 10.80 1.19 -25.72
CA PRO A 258 10.33 -0.17 -25.45
C PRO A 258 11.24 -0.90 -24.45
N GLY A 259 10.68 -1.88 -23.75
CA GLY A 259 11.40 -2.77 -22.85
C GLY A 259 10.87 -2.79 -21.43
N PRO A 260 11.22 -3.83 -20.65
CA PRO A 260 10.77 -4.01 -19.28
C PRO A 260 11.41 -2.99 -18.34
N ASP A 261 10.70 -2.69 -17.26
CA ASP A 261 11.30 -1.97 -16.12
C ASP A 261 12.36 -2.87 -15.47
N PRO A 262 13.60 -2.38 -15.29
CA PRO A 262 14.70 -3.22 -14.76
C PRO A 262 14.55 -3.55 -13.27
N VAL A 263 13.56 -2.97 -12.59
CA VAL A 263 13.41 -3.05 -11.13
C VAL A 263 12.10 -3.72 -10.72
N ASP A 264 11.11 -3.73 -11.60
CA ASP A 264 9.77 -4.23 -11.29
C ASP A 264 9.51 -5.60 -11.92
N ASP A 265 8.68 -6.40 -11.25
CA ASP A 265 8.23 -7.70 -11.75
C ASP A 265 7.30 -7.53 -12.95
N VAL A 266 7.26 -8.52 -13.84
CA VAL A 266 6.33 -8.58 -14.95
C VAL A 266 4.98 -9.09 -14.45
N HIS A 267 4.06 -8.18 -14.21
CA HIS A 267 2.72 -8.52 -13.77
C HIS A 267 1.72 -8.55 -14.92
N ARG A 268 0.91 -9.61 -14.99
CA ARG A 268 -0.30 -9.67 -15.79
C ARG A 268 -1.47 -9.07 -15.02
N ARG A 269 -2.61 -8.93 -15.66
CA ARG A 269 -3.80 -8.34 -15.05
C ARG A 269 -4.24 -9.16 -13.83
N PHE A 270 -4.34 -8.51 -12.67
CA PHE A 270 -4.82 -9.15 -11.44
C PHE A 270 -6.33 -9.30 -11.42
N ASP A 271 -6.82 -10.44 -10.90
CA ASP A 271 -8.22 -10.66 -10.61
C ASP A 271 -8.58 -10.01 -9.27
N ILE A 272 -9.53 -9.08 -9.29
CA ILE A 272 -10.06 -8.41 -8.10
C ILE A 272 -11.51 -8.82 -7.80
N THR A 273 -11.99 -9.88 -8.44
CA THR A 273 -13.38 -10.34 -8.31
C THR A 273 -13.70 -10.71 -6.86
N ALA A 274 -12.76 -11.33 -6.14
CA ALA A 274 -12.95 -11.66 -4.74
C ALA A 274 -13.08 -10.41 -3.87
N ALA A 275 -12.24 -9.40 -4.08
CA ALA A 275 -12.36 -8.13 -3.35
C ALA A 275 -13.68 -7.40 -3.65
N LYS A 276 -14.13 -7.39 -4.90
CA LYS A 276 -15.43 -6.82 -5.27
C LYS A 276 -16.59 -7.54 -4.59
N ARG A 277 -16.60 -8.87 -4.62
CA ARG A 277 -17.69 -9.70 -4.08
C ARG A 277 -17.73 -9.67 -2.56
N ASP A 278 -16.59 -9.89 -1.90
CA ASP A 278 -16.54 -10.17 -0.46
C ASP A 278 -16.38 -8.88 0.37
N LEU A 279 -15.65 -7.88 -0.15
CA LEU A 279 -15.44 -6.60 0.52
C LEU A 279 -16.35 -5.49 0.00
N GLY A 280 -17.05 -5.68 -1.11
CA GLY A 280 -17.77 -4.61 -1.80
C GLY A 280 -16.82 -3.55 -2.40
N TYR A 281 -15.55 -3.92 -2.66
CA TYR A 281 -14.57 -3.00 -3.19
C TYR A 281 -14.94 -2.57 -4.62
N ALA A 282 -14.96 -1.25 -4.83
CA ALA A 282 -15.14 -0.63 -6.15
C ALA A 282 -14.23 0.60 -6.24
N PRO A 283 -13.18 0.57 -7.06
CA PRO A 283 -12.31 1.72 -7.23
C PRO A 283 -13.09 2.89 -7.82
N GLN A 284 -12.84 4.09 -7.27
CA GLN A 284 -13.53 5.33 -7.65
C GLN A 284 -12.69 6.21 -8.57
N PHE A 285 -11.38 5.93 -8.65
CA PHE A 285 -10.45 6.71 -9.46
C PHE A 285 -10.01 5.91 -10.69
N ASP A 286 -10.41 6.37 -11.87
CA ASP A 286 -9.71 6.01 -13.09
C ASP A 286 -8.34 6.72 -13.16
N LEU A 287 -7.51 6.36 -14.15
CA LEU A 287 -6.18 6.94 -14.28
C LEU A 287 -6.22 8.46 -14.49
N GLU A 288 -7.19 8.97 -15.24
CA GLU A 288 -7.24 10.40 -15.58
C GLU A 288 -7.65 11.23 -14.37
N THR A 289 -8.70 10.85 -13.67
CA THR A 289 -9.15 11.54 -12.44
C THR A 289 -8.09 11.44 -11.34
N GLY A 290 -7.44 10.29 -11.18
CA GLY A 290 -6.36 10.11 -10.21
C GLY A 290 -5.11 10.93 -10.53
N ILE A 291 -4.68 10.98 -11.80
CA ILE A 291 -3.55 11.80 -12.24
C ILE A 291 -3.87 13.28 -12.08
N ARG A 292 -5.08 13.71 -12.42
CA ARG A 292 -5.56 15.10 -12.24
C ARG A 292 -5.53 15.51 -10.76
N SER A 293 -6.04 14.65 -9.88
CA SER A 293 -5.99 14.86 -8.43
C SER A 293 -4.55 15.00 -7.94
N TYR A 294 -3.66 14.13 -8.42
CA TYR A 294 -2.26 14.14 -8.00
C TYR A 294 -1.51 15.37 -8.54
N ALA A 295 -1.73 15.75 -9.79
CA ALA A 295 -1.15 16.95 -10.40
C ALA A 295 -1.57 18.22 -9.65
N GLY A 296 -2.85 18.36 -9.31
CA GLY A 296 -3.35 19.49 -8.51
C GLY A 296 -2.68 19.57 -7.14
N TRP A 297 -2.50 18.42 -6.47
CA TRP A 297 -1.81 18.37 -5.18
C TRP A 297 -0.32 18.73 -5.28
N LEU A 298 0.39 18.29 -6.33
CA LEU A 298 1.79 18.62 -6.56
C LEU A 298 1.95 20.11 -6.91
N ALA A 299 1.11 20.66 -7.80
CA ALA A 299 1.15 22.07 -8.17
C ALA A 299 0.96 23.02 -6.98
N ALA A 300 0.05 22.70 -6.07
CA ALA A 300 -0.19 23.49 -4.85
C ALA A 300 0.98 23.50 -3.86
N ARG A 301 2.00 22.65 -4.03
CA ARG A 301 3.19 22.56 -3.17
C ARG A 301 4.44 23.19 -3.78
N THR A 302 4.39 23.51 -5.07
CA THR A 302 5.47 24.17 -5.81
C THR A 302 5.23 25.68 -5.97
N ALA A 303 3.99 26.12 -5.73
CA ALA A 303 3.60 27.53 -5.63
C ALA A 303 3.85 28.07 -4.22
#